data_03b1f89e0cca47d08c337b53e049890a
#
_entry.id   03b1f89e0cca47d08c337b53e049890a
#
_cell.length_a   1.000
_cell.length_b   1.000
_cell.length_c   1.000
_cell.angle_alpha   90.00
_cell.angle_beta   90.00
_cell.angle_gamma   90.00
#
_symmetry.space_group_name_H-M   'P 1'
#
loop_
_entity.id
_entity.type
_entity.pdbx_description
1 polymer ?
#
loop_
_entity_poly.entity_id
_entity_poly.type
_entity_poly.pdbx_seq_one_letter_code
_entity_poly.pdbx_strand_id
1 'polypeptide(L)'
;PPSWANIVDGMWIFRVKQPLGSPPAFKARYVAPGFSQQQGVKYFQTFSPTPKMTTLRVLLHVTTQRDYEIQSLNFSTAFLQGSLHEEILLRRPPGFTGSFPTGTQWSLRRPVYGLRQAPCELHDTLRTTLTALGFTPSTADPSL
;
A
#
# COMPACT_ATOMS: atom_id res chain seq x y z
N PRO A 1 -10.11 -21.54 -12.47
CA PRO A 1 -9.54 -20.38 -13.15
C PRO A 1 -8.59 -20.83 -14.23
N PRO A 2 -8.42 -20.04 -15.31
CA PRO A 2 -7.46 -20.35 -16.37
C PRO A 2 -6.04 -20.46 -15.81
N SER A 3 -5.18 -21.23 -16.46
CA SER A 3 -3.79 -21.45 -16.03
C SER A 3 -2.93 -20.17 -15.99
N TRP A 4 -3.36 -19.15 -16.72
CA TRP A 4 -2.70 -17.81 -16.76
C TRP A 4 -3.22 -16.86 -15.67
N ALA A 5 -4.24 -17.24 -14.91
CA ALA A 5 -4.80 -16.34 -13.90
C ALA A 5 -3.79 -15.99 -12.80
N ASN A 6 -3.67 -14.72 -12.51
CA ASN A 6 -2.80 -14.19 -11.45
C ASN A 6 -3.43 -14.44 -10.07
N ILE A 7 -3.31 -15.70 -9.60
CA ILE A 7 -3.85 -16.10 -8.31
C ILE A 7 -2.79 -15.90 -7.24
N VAL A 8 -3.14 -15.16 -6.20
CA VAL A 8 -2.29 -14.92 -5.03
C VAL A 8 -2.93 -15.54 -3.80
N ASP A 9 -2.14 -16.25 -3.02
CA ASP A 9 -2.57 -16.75 -1.72
C ASP A 9 -2.72 -15.57 -0.76
N GLY A 10 -3.52 -15.76 0.27
CA GLY A 10 -3.65 -14.78 1.33
C GLY A 10 -3.32 -15.40 2.68
N MET A 11 -2.89 -14.59 3.62
CA MET A 11 -2.61 -15.02 4.99
C MET A 11 -3.12 -14.01 6.01
N TRP A 12 -3.52 -14.50 7.17
CA TRP A 12 -3.85 -13.68 8.31
C TRP A 12 -2.59 -13.26 9.07
N ILE A 13 -2.48 -11.98 9.38
CA ILE A 13 -1.51 -11.43 10.32
C ILE A 13 -2.26 -10.89 11.52
N PHE A 14 -2.00 -11.47 12.68
CA PHE A 14 -2.57 -11.04 13.95
C PHE A 14 -1.52 -10.27 14.75
N ARG A 15 -1.93 -9.17 15.36
CA ARG A 15 -1.06 -8.36 16.23
C ARG A 15 -1.86 -7.85 17.43
N VAL A 16 -1.28 -7.99 18.61
CA VAL A 16 -1.75 -7.31 19.81
C VAL A 16 -0.98 -6.00 19.94
N LYS A 17 -1.69 -4.89 20.03
CA LYS A 17 -1.13 -3.60 20.41
C LYS A 17 -1.47 -3.34 21.87
N GLN A 18 -0.47 -2.99 22.66
CA GLN A 18 -0.65 -2.64 24.06
C GLN A 18 -0.11 -1.22 24.29
N PRO A 19 -0.93 -0.18 24.03
CA PRO A 19 -0.54 1.18 24.33
C PRO A 19 -0.41 1.36 25.84
N LEU A 20 0.54 2.17 26.26
CA LEU A 20 0.72 2.49 27.68
C LEU A 20 -0.57 3.13 28.25
N GLY A 21 -1.09 2.58 29.35
CA GLY A 21 -2.29 3.11 30.00
C GLY A 21 -3.63 2.76 29.33
N SER A 22 -3.64 1.91 28.32
CA SER A 22 -4.86 1.49 27.60
C SER A 22 -4.99 -0.03 27.53
N PRO A 23 -6.20 -0.58 27.42
CA PRO A 23 -6.38 -2.01 27.24
C PRO A 23 -5.75 -2.51 25.91
N PRO A 24 -5.38 -3.80 25.85
CA PRO A 24 -4.84 -4.39 24.62
C PRO A 24 -5.81 -4.27 23.45
N ALA A 25 -5.34 -3.80 22.30
CA ALA A 25 -6.10 -3.74 21.06
C ALA A 25 -5.65 -4.84 20.11
N PHE A 26 -6.56 -5.72 19.76
CA PHE A 26 -6.32 -6.82 18.82
C PHE A 26 -6.48 -6.30 17.38
N LYS A 27 -5.51 -6.59 16.55
CA LYS A 27 -5.52 -6.20 15.14
C LYS A 27 -5.29 -7.41 14.25
N ALA A 28 -6.23 -7.65 13.34
CA ALA A 28 -6.11 -8.67 12.29
C ALA A 28 -6.02 -8.00 10.93
N ARG A 29 -5.17 -8.53 10.05
CA ARG A 29 -5.09 -8.13 8.65
C ARG A 29 -5.01 -9.37 7.78
N TYR A 30 -5.82 -9.40 6.72
CA TYR A 30 -5.63 -10.34 5.64
C TYR A 30 -4.72 -9.70 4.60
N VAL A 31 -3.62 -10.35 4.26
CA VAL A 31 -2.59 -9.81 3.39
C VAL A 31 -2.26 -10.79 2.27
N ALA A 32 -1.84 -10.27 1.13
CA ALA A 32 -1.34 -11.06 0.01
C ALA A 32 0.20 -11.16 0.11
N PRO A 33 0.79 -12.35 0.33
CA PRO A 33 2.24 -12.46 0.45
C PRO A 33 2.91 -12.24 -0.91
N GLY A 34 3.56 -11.09 -1.08
CA GLY A 34 4.21 -10.68 -2.32
C GLY A 34 5.37 -11.60 -2.76
N PHE A 35 5.89 -12.44 -1.87
CA PHE A 35 6.93 -13.41 -2.26
C PHE A 35 6.41 -14.51 -3.20
N SER A 36 5.09 -14.75 -3.24
CA SER A 36 4.46 -15.69 -4.17
C SER A 36 4.19 -15.11 -5.56
N GLN A 37 4.45 -13.81 -5.75
CA GLN A 37 4.28 -13.15 -7.03
C GLN A 37 5.55 -13.25 -7.88
N GLN A 38 5.40 -13.52 -9.18
CA GLN A 38 6.49 -13.57 -10.16
C GLN A 38 6.54 -12.28 -10.96
N GLN A 39 7.71 -11.67 -11.05
CA GLN A 39 7.93 -10.47 -11.85
C GLN A 39 7.75 -10.75 -13.35
N GLY A 40 7.16 -9.82 -14.08
CA GLY A 40 6.88 -9.96 -15.51
C GLY A 40 5.65 -10.81 -15.85
N VAL A 41 5.05 -11.48 -14.83
CA VAL A 41 3.83 -12.28 -14.98
C VAL A 41 2.72 -11.77 -14.06
N LYS A 42 3.08 -11.52 -12.80
CA LYS A 42 2.12 -11.16 -11.74
C LYS A 42 2.22 -9.70 -11.31
N TYR A 43 3.30 -9.02 -11.66
CA TYR A 43 3.50 -7.58 -11.48
C TYR A 43 4.64 -7.10 -12.38
N PHE A 44 4.63 -5.83 -12.76
CA PHE A 44 5.62 -5.22 -13.65
C PHE A 44 6.45 -4.15 -12.94
N GLN A 45 5.85 -3.33 -12.10
CA GLN A 45 6.50 -2.24 -11.40
C GLN A 45 6.32 -2.37 -9.89
N THR A 46 7.39 -2.07 -9.17
CA THR A 46 7.40 -2.08 -7.70
C THR A 46 8.10 -0.87 -7.11
N PHE A 47 8.70 -0.04 -7.96
CA PHE A 47 9.47 1.10 -7.50
C PHE A 47 8.53 2.11 -6.83
N SER A 48 8.82 2.40 -5.57
CA SER A 48 8.18 3.46 -4.81
C SER A 48 9.29 4.23 -4.09
N PRO A 49 9.54 5.48 -4.46
CA PRO A 49 10.57 6.27 -3.81
C PRO A 49 10.21 6.51 -2.35
N THR A 50 11.23 6.52 -1.50
CA THR A 50 11.11 6.95 -0.11
C THR A 50 11.96 8.21 0.08
N PRO A 51 11.51 9.19 0.87
CA PRO A 51 12.26 10.42 1.09
C PRO A 51 13.65 10.13 1.64
N LYS A 52 14.66 10.80 1.06
CA LYS A 52 16.01 10.76 1.63
C LYS A 52 16.03 11.54 2.94
N MET A 53 16.68 11.00 3.95
CA MET A 53 16.80 11.70 5.24
C MET A 53 17.47 13.06 5.10
N THR A 54 18.41 13.22 4.15
CA THR A 54 19.04 14.50 3.82
C THR A 54 18.01 15.51 3.33
N THR A 55 17.12 15.09 2.43
CA THR A 55 16.07 15.94 1.88
C THR A 55 15.10 16.40 2.97
N LEU A 56 14.71 15.48 3.86
CA LEU A 56 13.86 15.83 5.01
C LEU A 56 14.54 16.87 5.91
N ARG A 57 15.84 16.72 6.20
CA ARG A 57 16.60 17.69 7.03
C ARG A 57 16.67 19.05 6.38
N VAL A 58 16.92 19.11 5.07
CA VAL A 58 16.93 20.39 4.32
C VAL A 58 15.56 21.05 4.37
N LEU A 59 14.49 20.28 4.16
CA LEU A 59 13.11 20.77 4.24
C LEU A 59 12.81 21.38 5.62
N LEU A 60 13.13 20.66 6.70
CA LEU A 60 12.95 21.13 8.07
C LEU A 60 13.75 22.41 8.34
N HIS A 61 14.99 22.50 7.84
CA HIS A 61 15.81 23.70 7.99
C HIS A 61 15.18 24.91 7.27
N VAL A 62 14.78 24.74 6.00
CA VAL A 62 14.13 25.81 5.23
C VAL A 62 12.82 26.26 5.88
N THR A 63 12.04 25.31 6.38
CA THR A 63 10.77 25.57 7.06
C THR A 63 10.98 26.43 8.32
N THR A 64 11.99 26.08 9.12
CA THR A 64 12.37 26.86 10.31
C THR A 64 12.89 28.26 9.96
N GLN A 65 13.71 28.38 8.91
CA GLN A 65 14.25 29.68 8.48
C GLN A 65 13.19 30.64 7.93
N ARG A 66 12.11 30.07 7.37
CA ARG A 66 11.04 30.86 6.74
C ARG A 66 9.77 30.94 7.57
N ASP A 67 9.79 30.42 8.79
CA ASP A 67 8.66 30.38 9.71
C ASP A 67 7.41 29.71 9.08
N TYR A 68 7.62 28.61 8.34
CA TYR A 68 6.54 27.86 7.73
C TYR A 68 5.93 26.86 8.73
N GLU A 69 4.62 26.70 8.68
CA GLU A 69 3.93 25.64 9.41
C GLU A 69 4.16 24.25 8.77
N ILE A 70 4.33 23.25 9.61
CA ILE A 70 4.46 21.86 9.17
C ILE A 70 3.20 21.10 9.54
N GLN A 71 2.60 20.46 8.55
CA GLN A 71 1.47 19.57 8.76
C GLN A 71 1.85 18.13 8.42
N SER A 72 1.43 17.20 9.28
CA SER A 72 1.62 15.76 9.07
C SER A 72 0.29 15.09 8.79
N LEU A 73 0.24 14.32 7.71
CA LEU A 73 -0.94 13.57 7.32
C LEU A 73 -0.66 12.06 7.41
N ASN A 74 -1.64 11.30 7.88
CA ASN A 74 -1.59 9.85 7.88
C ASN A 74 -2.80 9.28 7.15
N PHE A 75 -2.54 8.47 6.13
CA PHE A 75 -3.60 7.83 5.37
C PHE A 75 -3.98 6.49 6.01
N SER A 76 -5.22 6.41 6.48
CA SER A 76 -5.78 5.13 6.92
C SER A 76 -5.92 4.19 5.72
N THR A 77 -5.51 2.93 5.90
CA THR A 77 -5.58 1.90 4.84
C THR A 77 -4.93 2.35 3.53
N ALA A 78 -3.77 3.00 3.60
CA ALA A 78 -3.12 3.70 2.51
C ALA A 78 -3.08 2.91 1.18
N PHE A 79 -2.67 1.63 1.20
CA PHE A 79 -2.60 0.83 -0.02
C PHE A 79 -3.96 0.62 -0.69
N LEU A 80 -5.05 0.56 0.07
CA LEU A 80 -6.39 0.45 -0.49
C LEU A 80 -6.86 1.72 -1.22
N GLN A 81 -6.11 2.81 -1.14
CA GLN A 81 -6.37 4.05 -1.90
C GLN A 81 -5.76 4.01 -3.31
N GLY A 82 -4.76 3.14 -3.55
CA GLY A 82 -4.16 2.93 -4.86
C GLY A 82 -5.13 2.33 -5.87
N SER A 83 -4.78 2.37 -7.14
CA SER A 83 -5.49 1.73 -8.24
C SER A 83 -4.76 0.45 -8.63
N LEU A 84 -5.49 -0.61 -8.99
CA LEU A 84 -4.90 -1.81 -9.59
C LEU A 84 -5.07 -1.73 -11.11
N HIS A 85 -3.97 -1.90 -11.84
CA HIS A 85 -3.96 -1.98 -13.30
C HIS A 85 -3.98 -3.42 -13.81
N GLU A 86 -3.76 -4.38 -12.93
CA GLU A 86 -3.68 -5.80 -13.22
C GLU A 86 -4.82 -6.55 -12.54
N GLU A 87 -5.36 -7.55 -13.22
CA GLU A 87 -6.34 -8.45 -12.61
C GLU A 87 -5.62 -9.41 -11.64
N ILE A 88 -5.96 -9.31 -10.36
CA ILE A 88 -5.43 -10.18 -9.31
C ILE A 88 -6.57 -10.90 -8.62
N LEU A 89 -6.47 -12.21 -8.60
CA LEU A 89 -7.38 -13.07 -7.87
C LEU A 89 -6.77 -13.47 -6.53
N LEU A 90 -7.43 -13.13 -5.45
CA LEU A 90 -7.00 -13.49 -4.10
C LEU A 90 -7.77 -14.71 -3.61
N ARG A 91 -7.08 -15.70 -3.09
CA ARG A 91 -7.74 -16.84 -2.44
C ARG A 91 -8.49 -16.37 -1.21
N ARG A 92 -9.66 -16.95 -1.02
CA ARG A 92 -10.52 -16.64 0.11
C ARG A 92 -9.83 -16.98 1.44
N PRO A 93 -9.97 -16.12 2.48
CA PRO A 93 -9.40 -16.38 3.79
C PRO A 93 -9.87 -17.70 4.40
N PRO A 94 -8.99 -18.46 5.04
CA PRO A 94 -9.40 -19.57 5.88
C PRO A 94 -10.39 -19.11 6.96
N GLY A 95 -11.42 -19.91 7.21
CA GLY A 95 -12.45 -19.58 8.20
C GLY A 95 -13.54 -18.61 7.73
N PHE A 96 -13.49 -18.14 6.49
CA PHE A 96 -14.57 -17.34 5.94
C PHE A 96 -15.78 -18.23 5.57
N THR A 97 -16.89 -18.04 6.27
CA THR A 97 -18.10 -18.89 6.19
C THR A 97 -19.21 -18.31 5.32
N GLY A 98 -18.93 -17.42 4.38
CA GLY A 98 -19.92 -16.88 3.46
C GLY A 98 -20.48 -17.94 2.49
N SER A 99 -21.71 -17.71 1.98
CA SER A 99 -22.43 -18.60 1.03
C SER A 99 -21.83 -18.54 -0.38
N PHE A 100 -20.57 -18.92 -0.53
CA PHE A 100 -19.87 -18.96 -1.81
C PHE A 100 -19.48 -20.41 -2.16
N PRO A 101 -19.54 -20.82 -3.43
CA PRO A 101 -19.07 -22.13 -3.85
C PRO A 101 -17.61 -22.39 -3.44
N THR A 102 -17.29 -23.66 -3.21
CA THR A 102 -15.90 -24.07 -2.94
C THR A 102 -15.00 -23.68 -4.11
N GLY A 103 -13.83 -23.09 -3.81
CA GLY A 103 -12.89 -22.64 -4.84
C GLY A 103 -13.14 -21.23 -5.38
N THR A 104 -14.16 -20.52 -4.88
CA THR A 104 -14.40 -19.11 -5.22
C THR A 104 -13.18 -18.25 -4.81
N GLN A 105 -12.74 -17.41 -5.73
CA GLN A 105 -11.66 -16.45 -5.52
C GLN A 105 -12.20 -15.02 -5.56
N TRP A 106 -11.52 -14.09 -4.91
CA TRP A 106 -11.90 -12.69 -4.92
C TRP A 106 -11.08 -11.93 -5.95
N SER A 107 -11.74 -11.29 -6.90
CA SER A 107 -11.07 -10.31 -7.77
C SER A 107 -10.80 -9.04 -6.97
N LEU A 108 -9.55 -8.67 -6.84
CA LEU A 108 -9.15 -7.46 -6.14
C LEU A 108 -9.46 -6.24 -7.00
N ARG A 109 -10.17 -5.29 -6.44
CA ARG A 109 -10.44 -3.97 -7.06
C ARG A 109 -9.41 -2.92 -6.64
N ARG A 110 -8.69 -3.18 -5.55
CA ARG A 110 -7.71 -2.27 -4.95
C ARG A 110 -6.51 -3.06 -4.45
N PRO A 111 -5.30 -2.47 -4.43
CA PRO A 111 -4.14 -3.12 -3.86
C PRO A 111 -4.38 -3.44 -2.39
N VAL A 112 -3.95 -4.62 -1.96
CA VAL A 112 -3.97 -5.02 -0.55
C VAL A 112 -2.55 -5.08 0.00
N TYR A 113 -2.46 -5.03 1.33
CA TYR A 113 -1.17 -5.15 2.01
C TYR A 113 -0.46 -6.45 1.60
N GLY A 114 0.84 -6.33 1.32
CA GLY A 114 1.72 -7.43 0.98
C GLY A 114 1.93 -7.64 -0.52
N LEU A 115 1.08 -7.11 -1.40
CA LEU A 115 1.37 -7.09 -2.83
C LEU A 115 2.61 -6.26 -3.13
N ARG A 116 3.47 -6.75 -4.02
CA ARG A 116 4.73 -6.07 -4.37
C ARG A 116 4.52 -4.72 -5.05
N GLN A 117 3.49 -4.59 -5.87
CA GLN A 117 3.15 -3.35 -6.56
C GLN A 117 2.36 -2.35 -5.70
N ALA A 118 1.81 -2.75 -4.55
CA ALA A 118 0.98 -1.87 -3.74
C ALA A 118 1.65 -0.54 -3.35
N PRO A 119 2.94 -0.48 -3.00
CA PRO A 119 3.62 0.80 -2.74
C PRO A 119 3.72 1.69 -3.99
N CYS A 120 3.99 1.10 -5.17
CA CYS A 120 4.05 1.82 -6.44
C CYS A 120 2.69 2.44 -6.80
N GLU A 121 1.63 1.64 -6.73
CA GLU A 121 0.26 2.07 -7.01
C GLU A 121 -0.20 3.21 -6.08
N LEU A 122 0.16 3.13 -4.81
CA LEU A 122 -0.10 4.21 -3.85
C LEU A 122 0.67 5.48 -4.23
N HIS A 123 1.97 5.35 -4.53
CA HIS A 123 2.81 6.48 -4.93
C HIS A 123 2.24 7.18 -6.17
N ASP A 124 1.85 6.43 -7.20
CA ASP A 124 1.31 6.99 -8.44
C ASP A 124 -0.04 7.68 -8.21
N THR A 125 -0.87 7.11 -7.35
CA THR A 125 -2.14 7.72 -6.93
C THR A 125 -1.90 9.05 -6.20
N LEU A 126 -0.97 9.08 -5.25
CA LEU A 126 -0.60 10.29 -4.51
C LEU A 126 -0.01 11.34 -5.44
N ARG A 127 0.92 10.96 -6.31
CA ARG A 127 1.54 11.85 -7.29
C ARG A 127 0.49 12.49 -8.19
N THR A 128 -0.43 11.70 -8.73
CA THR A 128 -1.51 12.20 -9.59
C THR A 128 -2.40 13.18 -8.83
N THR A 129 -2.79 12.85 -7.61
CA THR A 129 -3.63 13.71 -6.77
C THR A 129 -2.94 15.02 -6.42
N LEU A 130 -1.68 14.97 -5.99
CA LEU A 130 -0.92 16.16 -5.64
C LEU A 130 -0.66 17.05 -6.86
N THR A 131 -0.35 16.46 -8.02
CA THR A 131 -0.19 17.21 -9.27
C THR A 131 -1.49 17.91 -9.69
N ALA A 132 -2.63 17.25 -9.53
CA ALA A 132 -3.93 17.87 -9.79
C ALA A 132 -4.25 19.04 -8.83
N LEU A 133 -3.67 19.03 -7.63
CA LEU A 133 -3.75 20.14 -6.66
C LEU A 133 -2.70 21.25 -6.90
N GLY A 134 -1.88 21.14 -7.96
CA GLY A 134 -0.88 22.15 -8.33
C GLY A 134 0.51 21.93 -7.74
N PHE A 135 0.75 20.81 -7.05
CA PHE A 135 2.09 20.47 -6.59
C PHE A 135 2.95 19.93 -7.74
N THR A 136 4.23 20.27 -7.74
CA THR A 136 5.19 19.81 -8.74
C THR A 136 6.23 18.92 -8.05
N PRO A 137 6.45 17.69 -8.52
CA PRO A 137 7.45 16.81 -7.92
C PRO A 137 8.86 17.37 -8.11
N SER A 138 9.71 17.18 -7.11
CA SER A 138 11.10 17.60 -7.17
C SER A 138 11.90 16.69 -8.10
N THR A 139 12.79 17.28 -8.92
CA THR A 139 13.73 16.52 -9.75
C THR A 139 14.89 15.91 -8.94
N ALA A 140 15.19 16.47 -7.77
CA ALA A 140 16.29 16.02 -6.91
C ALA A 140 15.90 14.82 -6.02
N ASP A 141 14.62 14.74 -5.64
CA ASP A 141 14.06 13.65 -4.84
C ASP A 141 12.62 13.37 -5.31
N PRO A 142 12.38 12.26 -6.02
CA PRO A 142 11.07 11.92 -6.57
C PRO A 142 9.96 11.69 -5.53
N SER A 143 10.33 11.62 -4.25
CA SER A 143 9.37 11.48 -3.14
C SER A 143 8.92 12.83 -2.54
N LEU A 144 9.41 13.94 -3.12
CA LEU A 144 9.01 15.31 -2.81
C LEU A 144 8.22 15.93 -3.94
#